data_400f240865ba8484384d7984d820e883
#
_entry.id   400f240865ba8484384d7984d820e883
#
_cell.length_a   1.000
_cell.length_b   1.000
_cell.length_c   1.000
_cell.angle_alpha   90.00
_cell.angle_beta   90.00
_cell.angle_gamma   90.00
#
_symmetry.space_group_name_H-M   'P 1'
#
loop_
_entity.id
_entity.type
_entity.pdbx_description
1 polymer ?
#
loop_
_entity_poly.entity_id
_entity_poly.type
_entity_poly.pdbx_seq_one_letter_code
_entity_poly.pdbx_strand_id
1 'polypeptide(L)'
;MESNYYNLAEKDFSKEGKILIWCFCAMFFLSGIFILYRSLILKNVDISADLALIPFGAGLVVSVFATYATVKRKDLFFLVNDDKLEFRYGIIAPKLRSFKWIDIKELVVPSTQKKLKLVFSSGDFFIINLTWIEKKKSTHIIKHIYQTAREKNLKIEKVKRLEKK
;
A
#
# COMPACT_ATOMS: atom_id res chain seq x y z
N MET A 1 28.56 7.82 -5.00
CA MET A 1 27.27 8.48 -4.70
C MET A 1 26.49 7.64 -3.70
N GLU A 2 25.81 8.28 -2.75
CA GLU A 2 25.04 7.55 -1.74
C GLU A 2 23.78 6.96 -2.36
N SER A 3 23.53 5.69 -2.12
CA SER A 3 22.26 5.06 -2.48
C SER A 3 21.14 5.61 -1.59
N ASN A 4 20.17 6.28 -2.20
CA ASN A 4 19.06 6.86 -1.45
C ASN A 4 17.94 5.84 -1.27
N TYR A 5 17.86 5.29 -0.06
CA TYR A 5 16.83 4.36 0.35
C TYR A 5 15.70 5.09 1.07
N TYR A 6 14.50 4.95 0.55
CA TYR A 6 13.28 5.49 1.16
C TYR A 6 12.42 4.35 1.68
N ASN A 7 12.33 4.23 2.99
CA ASN A 7 11.35 3.34 3.59
C ASN A 7 9.94 3.93 3.40
N LEU A 8 9.10 3.22 2.65
CA LEU A 8 7.72 3.59 2.40
C LEU A 8 6.73 2.88 3.32
N ALA A 9 7.20 1.99 4.18
CA ALA A 9 6.37 1.39 5.19
C ALA A 9 5.77 2.53 6.01
N GLU A 10 4.51 2.87 5.71
CA GLU A 10 3.72 3.76 6.54
C GLU A 10 3.63 3.17 7.94
N LYS A 11 3.38 4.05 8.92
CA LYS A 11 3.16 3.71 10.31
C LYS A 11 2.37 2.42 10.39
N ASP A 12 3.08 1.34 10.68
CA ASP A 12 2.46 0.09 11.04
C ASP A 12 1.49 0.39 12.20
N PHE A 13 0.35 -0.28 12.25
CA PHE A 13 -0.55 -0.13 13.38
C PHE A 13 0.26 -0.29 14.67
N SER A 14 0.05 0.57 15.63
CA SER A 14 0.71 0.44 16.92
C SER A 14 0.40 -0.93 17.51
N LYS A 15 1.27 -1.44 18.38
CA LYS A 15 1.05 -2.73 19.04
C LYS A 15 -0.30 -2.78 19.74
N GLU A 16 -0.65 -1.67 20.39
CA GLU A 16 -1.94 -1.49 21.06
C GLU A 16 -3.10 -1.51 20.07
N GLY A 17 -2.96 -0.85 18.92
CA GLY A 17 -3.97 -0.86 17.86
C GLY A 17 -4.25 -2.26 17.31
N LYS A 18 -3.19 -3.07 17.13
CA LYS A 18 -3.33 -4.47 16.71
C LYS A 18 -4.08 -5.30 17.76
N ILE A 19 -3.73 -5.16 19.02
CA ILE A 19 -4.41 -5.84 20.12
C ILE A 19 -5.88 -5.44 20.17
N LEU A 20 -6.16 -4.14 20.08
CA LEU A 20 -7.54 -3.61 20.12
C LEU A 20 -8.42 -4.22 19.03
N ILE A 21 -7.94 -4.31 17.79
CA ILE A 21 -8.69 -4.92 16.68
C ILE A 21 -8.98 -6.39 16.97
N TRP A 22 -8.06 -7.15 17.51
CA TRP A 22 -8.27 -8.54 17.89
C TRP A 22 -9.25 -8.68 19.08
N CYS A 23 -9.22 -7.76 20.04
CA CYS A 23 -10.22 -7.72 21.11
C CYS A 23 -11.63 -7.48 20.56
N PHE A 24 -11.82 -6.56 19.62
CA PHE A 24 -13.11 -6.36 18.96
C PHE A 24 -13.56 -7.62 18.21
N CYS A 25 -12.66 -8.28 17.50
CA CYS A 25 -12.97 -9.54 16.84
C CYS A 25 -13.49 -10.60 17.83
N ALA A 26 -12.78 -10.77 18.94
CA ALA A 26 -13.17 -11.71 20.00
C ALA A 26 -14.55 -11.35 20.62
N MET A 27 -14.80 -10.06 20.86
CA MET A 27 -16.09 -9.60 21.40
C MET A 27 -17.26 -9.94 20.47
N PHE A 28 -17.12 -9.77 19.16
CA PHE A 28 -18.17 -10.14 18.21
C PHE A 28 -18.44 -11.63 18.21
N PHE A 29 -17.41 -12.48 18.21
CA PHE A 29 -17.62 -13.94 18.28
C PHE A 29 -18.24 -14.36 19.61
N LEU A 30 -17.78 -13.81 20.73
CA LEU A 30 -18.37 -14.13 22.05
C LEU A 30 -19.84 -13.69 22.15
N SER A 31 -20.22 -12.54 21.61
CA SER A 31 -21.62 -12.11 21.58
C SER A 31 -22.48 -13.02 20.71
N GLY A 32 -21.96 -13.51 19.57
CA GLY A 32 -22.64 -14.50 18.74
C GLY A 32 -22.88 -15.83 19.49
N ILE A 33 -21.84 -16.32 20.16
CA ILE A 33 -21.92 -17.53 21.00
C ILE A 33 -22.94 -17.34 22.14
N PHE A 34 -22.96 -16.19 22.79
CA PHE A 34 -23.88 -15.88 23.85
C PHE A 34 -25.36 -15.88 23.39
N ILE A 35 -25.65 -15.33 22.21
CA ILE A 35 -26.98 -15.36 21.59
C ILE A 35 -27.38 -16.79 21.32
N LEU A 36 -26.52 -17.63 20.73
CA LEU A 36 -26.79 -19.04 20.50
C LEU A 36 -27.05 -19.80 21.80
N TYR A 37 -26.23 -19.56 22.82
CA TYR A 37 -26.42 -20.19 24.13
C TYR A 37 -27.80 -19.86 24.74
N ARG A 38 -28.19 -18.59 24.70
CA ARG A 38 -29.50 -18.17 25.23
C ARG A 38 -30.65 -18.74 24.41
N SER A 39 -30.55 -18.77 23.11
CA SER A 39 -31.62 -19.28 22.25
C SER A 39 -31.76 -20.80 22.33
N LEU A 40 -30.65 -21.54 22.24
CA LEU A 40 -30.69 -23.01 22.10
C LEU A 40 -30.70 -23.74 23.44
N ILE A 41 -29.93 -23.27 24.42
CA ILE A 41 -29.76 -23.97 25.69
C ILE A 41 -30.79 -23.48 26.72
N LEU A 42 -30.91 -22.16 26.87
CA LEU A 42 -31.91 -21.61 27.82
C LEU A 42 -33.33 -21.54 27.24
N LYS A 43 -33.49 -21.94 25.96
CA LYS A 43 -34.81 -21.95 25.25
C LYS A 43 -35.57 -20.64 25.42
N ASN A 44 -34.84 -19.52 25.36
CA ASN A 44 -35.45 -18.21 25.49
C ASN A 44 -36.19 -17.87 24.19
N VAL A 45 -37.51 -17.89 24.22
CA VAL A 45 -38.40 -17.74 23.05
C VAL A 45 -38.27 -16.34 22.42
N ASP A 46 -37.82 -15.35 23.20
CA ASP A 46 -37.69 -13.95 22.72
C ASP A 46 -36.44 -13.70 21.87
N ILE A 47 -35.49 -14.66 21.81
CA ILE A 47 -34.23 -14.51 21.10
C ILE A 47 -34.10 -15.61 20.05
N SER A 48 -34.25 -15.22 18.78
CA SER A 48 -34.01 -16.13 17.65
C SER A 48 -32.54 -16.44 17.51
N ALA A 49 -32.20 -17.70 17.23
CA ALA A 49 -30.81 -18.13 16.92
C ALA A 49 -30.24 -17.40 15.71
N ASP A 50 -31.08 -16.97 14.76
CA ASP A 50 -30.64 -16.25 13.53
C ASP A 50 -30.00 -14.91 13.86
N LEU A 51 -30.35 -14.29 15.00
CA LEU A 51 -29.71 -13.05 15.44
C LEU A 51 -28.20 -13.21 15.70
N ALA A 52 -27.74 -14.45 15.94
CA ALA A 52 -26.30 -14.72 16.08
C ALA A 52 -25.50 -14.49 14.76
N LEU A 53 -26.16 -14.55 13.61
CA LEU A 53 -25.51 -14.33 12.31
C LEU A 53 -24.93 -12.91 12.18
N ILE A 54 -25.57 -11.94 12.83
CA ILE A 54 -25.12 -10.54 12.80
C ILE A 54 -23.73 -10.38 13.45
N PRO A 55 -23.52 -10.76 14.72
CA PRO A 55 -22.20 -10.63 15.33
C PRO A 55 -21.16 -11.58 14.71
N PHE A 56 -21.55 -12.78 14.24
CA PHE A 56 -20.61 -13.63 13.53
C PHE A 56 -20.16 -13.03 12.21
N GLY A 57 -21.09 -12.47 11.42
CA GLY A 57 -20.76 -11.76 10.18
C GLY A 57 -19.83 -10.57 10.43
N ALA A 58 -20.15 -9.75 11.44
CA ALA A 58 -19.29 -8.64 11.85
C ALA A 58 -17.90 -9.14 12.32
N GLY A 59 -17.86 -10.22 13.10
CA GLY A 59 -16.60 -10.86 13.55
C GLY A 59 -15.73 -11.33 12.40
N LEU A 60 -16.32 -11.92 11.36
CA LEU A 60 -15.60 -12.32 10.16
C LEU A 60 -14.99 -11.11 9.41
N VAL A 61 -15.75 -10.05 9.21
CA VAL A 61 -15.25 -8.83 8.58
C VAL A 61 -14.10 -8.25 9.40
N VAL A 62 -14.26 -8.11 10.72
CA VAL A 62 -13.21 -7.59 11.60
C VAL A 62 -11.98 -8.50 11.60
N SER A 63 -12.14 -9.84 11.54
CA SER A 63 -11.01 -10.79 11.49
C SER A 63 -10.16 -10.63 10.22
N VAL A 64 -10.78 -10.33 9.08
CA VAL A 64 -10.05 -10.01 7.84
C VAL A 64 -9.21 -8.75 8.03
N PHE A 65 -9.77 -7.70 8.63
CA PHE A 65 -9.01 -6.49 8.94
C PHE A 65 -7.92 -6.74 9.98
N ALA A 66 -8.18 -7.51 11.03
CA ALA A 66 -7.20 -7.87 12.05
C ALA A 66 -6.02 -8.63 11.45
N THR A 67 -6.29 -9.61 10.59
CA THR A 67 -5.27 -10.36 9.86
C THR A 67 -4.46 -9.42 8.97
N TYR A 68 -5.12 -8.56 8.19
CA TYR A 68 -4.45 -7.60 7.35
C TYR A 68 -3.56 -6.61 8.14
N ALA A 69 -4.01 -6.19 9.33
CA ALA A 69 -3.25 -5.30 10.21
C ALA A 69 -2.06 -5.97 10.89
N THR A 70 -2.14 -7.30 11.13
CA THR A 70 -1.10 -8.05 11.87
C THR A 70 -0.10 -8.75 10.97
N VAL A 71 -0.49 -9.11 9.74
CA VAL A 71 0.46 -9.70 8.78
C VAL A 71 1.58 -8.72 8.51
N LYS A 72 2.81 -9.14 8.79
CA LYS A 72 4.02 -8.36 8.53
C LYS A 72 4.06 -8.01 7.04
N ARG A 73 3.84 -6.75 6.71
CA ARG A 73 3.90 -6.28 5.33
C ARG A 73 5.33 -6.46 4.82
N LYS A 74 5.48 -6.93 3.59
CA LYS A 74 6.77 -6.91 2.89
C LYS A 74 7.29 -5.47 2.90
N ASP A 75 8.59 -5.31 3.14
CA ASP A 75 9.21 -4.01 3.18
C ASP A 75 8.85 -3.22 1.93
N LEU A 76 8.14 -2.12 2.15
CA LEU A 76 7.79 -1.18 1.10
C LEU A 76 8.91 -0.15 1.02
N PHE A 77 9.56 -0.06 -0.11
CA PHE A 77 10.70 0.83 -0.27
C PHE A 77 10.79 1.42 -1.67
N PHE A 78 11.54 2.47 -1.76
CA PHE A 78 11.99 3.09 -2.99
C PHE A 78 13.50 3.31 -2.89
N LEU A 79 14.26 2.77 -3.83
CA LEU A 79 15.70 2.86 -3.90
C LEU A 79 16.10 3.52 -5.21
N VAL A 80 16.84 4.60 -5.11
CA VAL A 80 17.46 5.30 -6.25
C VAL A 80 18.95 5.21 -6.07
N ASN A 81 19.63 4.46 -6.91
CA ASN A 81 21.08 4.39 -6.94
C ASN A 81 21.60 4.65 -8.37
N ASP A 82 22.92 4.63 -8.53
CA ASP A 82 23.57 4.97 -9.80
C ASP A 82 23.23 4.03 -10.95
N ASP A 83 22.95 2.76 -10.67
CA ASP A 83 22.75 1.75 -11.70
C ASP A 83 21.28 1.51 -12.01
N LYS A 84 20.42 1.59 -10.98
CA LYS A 84 19.02 1.19 -11.09
C LYS A 84 18.09 2.00 -10.22
N LEU A 85 16.85 2.03 -10.65
CA LEU A 85 15.69 2.46 -9.91
C LEU A 85 14.93 1.22 -9.45
N GLU A 86 14.83 1.00 -8.15
CA GLU A 86 14.20 -0.19 -7.60
C GLU A 86 13.16 0.20 -6.56
N PHE A 87 11.99 -0.43 -6.62
CA PHE A 87 10.94 -0.14 -5.65
C PHE A 87 9.99 -1.30 -5.47
N ARG A 88 9.42 -1.34 -4.27
CA ARG A 88 8.32 -2.22 -3.92
C ARG A 88 7.28 -1.38 -3.22
N TYR A 89 6.15 -1.14 -3.87
CA TYR A 89 5.01 -0.44 -3.28
C TYR A 89 3.69 -0.93 -3.86
N GLY A 90 2.61 -0.70 -3.15
CA GLY A 90 1.26 -1.13 -3.52
C GLY A 90 0.48 -1.59 -2.30
N ILE A 91 -0.86 -1.56 -2.39
CA ILE A 91 -1.73 -1.86 -1.26
C ILE A 91 -1.94 -3.37 -1.09
N ILE A 92 -2.29 -4.07 -2.17
CA ILE A 92 -2.77 -5.46 -2.09
C ILE A 92 -1.64 -6.47 -2.30
N ALA A 93 -0.78 -6.28 -3.28
CA ALA A 93 0.31 -7.19 -3.62
C ALA A 93 1.53 -6.42 -4.13
N PRO A 94 2.34 -5.82 -3.24
CA PRO A 94 3.49 -5.04 -3.66
C PRO A 94 4.50 -5.92 -4.38
N LYS A 95 4.68 -5.67 -5.68
CA LYS A 95 5.66 -6.35 -6.51
C LYS A 95 6.95 -5.56 -6.53
N LEU A 96 8.07 -6.27 -6.45
CA LEU A 96 9.38 -5.69 -6.69
C LEU A 96 9.52 -5.30 -8.17
N ARG A 97 9.88 -4.07 -8.42
CA ARG A 97 10.20 -3.53 -9.75
C ARG A 97 11.61 -2.99 -9.73
N SER A 98 12.39 -3.34 -10.72
CA SER A 98 13.76 -2.87 -10.88
C SER A 98 13.97 -2.45 -12.33
N PHE A 99 14.45 -1.24 -12.55
CA PHE A 99 14.73 -0.68 -13.86
C PHE A 99 16.15 -0.14 -13.89
N LYS A 100 16.96 -0.58 -14.84
CA LYS A 100 18.29 -0.01 -15.03
C LYS A 100 18.18 1.33 -15.73
N TRP A 101 18.97 2.30 -15.31
CA TRP A 101 18.97 3.62 -15.94
C TRP A 101 19.34 3.59 -17.42
N ILE A 102 20.21 2.66 -17.81
CA ILE A 102 20.63 2.49 -19.21
C ILE A 102 19.48 2.11 -20.16
N ASP A 103 18.45 1.48 -19.63
CA ASP A 103 17.27 1.06 -20.40
C ASP A 103 16.25 2.20 -20.54
N ILE A 104 16.39 3.27 -19.75
CA ILE A 104 15.48 4.41 -19.72
C ILE A 104 15.96 5.46 -20.72
N LYS A 105 15.14 5.78 -21.71
CA LYS A 105 15.40 6.81 -22.71
C LYS A 105 14.94 8.19 -22.29
N GLU A 106 13.78 8.25 -21.62
CA GLU A 106 13.14 9.52 -21.30
C GLU A 106 12.36 9.44 -19.99
N LEU A 107 12.41 10.53 -19.22
CA LEU A 107 11.62 10.73 -18.01
C LEU A 107 10.60 11.83 -18.23
N VAL A 108 9.29 11.50 -18.14
CA VAL A 108 8.23 12.50 -18.22
C VAL A 108 7.71 12.81 -16.81
N VAL A 109 7.85 14.08 -16.42
CA VAL A 109 7.49 14.56 -15.08
C VAL A 109 6.33 15.54 -15.17
N PRO A 110 5.11 15.16 -14.77
CA PRO A 110 4.00 16.09 -14.74
C PRO A 110 4.14 17.05 -13.54
N SER A 111 3.86 18.33 -13.78
CA SER A 111 3.94 19.38 -12.76
C SER A 111 2.84 19.29 -11.70
N THR A 112 1.69 18.70 -12.04
CA THR A 112 0.48 18.69 -11.19
C THR A 112 0.14 17.34 -10.57
N GLN A 113 0.83 16.28 -10.96
CA GLN A 113 0.52 14.92 -10.52
C GLN A 113 1.75 14.28 -9.86
N LYS A 114 1.51 13.52 -8.79
CA LYS A 114 2.51 12.66 -8.18
C LYS A 114 2.70 11.36 -8.98
N LYS A 115 2.93 11.49 -10.27
CA LYS A 115 3.15 10.39 -11.19
C LYS A 115 4.38 10.69 -12.03
N LEU A 116 5.15 9.67 -12.35
CA LEU A 116 6.28 9.74 -13.24
C LEU A 116 6.09 8.71 -14.35
N LYS A 117 6.41 9.07 -15.59
CA LYS A 117 6.40 8.11 -16.70
C LYS A 117 7.84 7.89 -17.14
N LEU A 118 8.29 6.65 -17.02
CA LEU A 118 9.54 6.19 -17.58
C LEU A 118 9.27 5.67 -18.99
N VAL A 119 10.00 6.16 -19.98
CA VAL A 119 9.95 5.66 -21.35
C VAL A 119 11.25 4.90 -21.61
N PHE A 120 11.15 3.66 -22.05
CA PHE A 120 12.29 2.80 -22.29
C PHE A 120 12.79 2.90 -23.73
N SER A 121 14.01 2.46 -23.95
CA SER A 121 14.62 2.39 -25.28
C SER A 121 13.87 1.42 -26.21
N SER A 122 13.13 0.44 -25.66
CA SER A 122 12.24 -0.45 -26.41
C SER A 122 10.99 0.23 -26.97
N GLY A 123 10.68 1.46 -26.53
CA GLY A 123 9.42 2.14 -26.85
C GLY A 123 8.31 1.92 -25.82
N ASP A 124 8.47 0.95 -24.92
CA ASP A 124 7.55 0.72 -23.82
C ASP A 124 7.58 1.86 -22.80
N PHE A 125 6.58 1.91 -21.94
CA PHE A 125 6.58 2.87 -20.85
C PHE A 125 6.07 2.26 -19.54
N PHE A 126 6.50 2.83 -18.44
CA PHE A 126 6.00 2.49 -17.11
C PHE A 126 5.61 3.76 -16.35
N ILE A 127 4.44 3.72 -15.68
CA ILE A 127 3.97 4.86 -14.87
C ILE A 127 4.15 4.52 -13.40
N ILE A 128 5.02 5.27 -12.74
CA ILE A 128 5.20 5.23 -11.29
C ILE A 128 4.16 6.15 -10.66
N ASN A 129 3.27 5.59 -9.86
CA ASN A 129 2.23 6.37 -9.17
C ASN A 129 2.61 6.58 -7.70
N LEU A 130 3.00 7.78 -7.33
CA LEU A 130 3.43 8.16 -5.98
C LEU A 130 2.31 8.81 -5.16
N THR A 131 1.05 8.77 -5.62
CA THR A 131 -0.09 9.38 -4.89
C THR A 131 -0.34 8.75 -3.54
N TRP A 132 0.04 7.49 -3.37
CA TRP A 132 -0.08 6.71 -2.14
C TRP A 132 0.98 7.04 -1.08
N ILE A 133 2.01 7.78 -1.49
CA ILE A 133 3.14 8.12 -0.64
C ILE A 133 2.90 9.49 -0.03
N GLU A 134 3.29 9.66 1.22
CA GLU A 134 3.25 10.94 1.91
C GLU A 134 3.86 12.06 1.03
N LYS A 135 3.22 13.24 1.04
CA LYS A 135 3.63 14.36 0.17
C LYS A 135 5.11 14.70 0.30
N LYS A 136 5.63 14.74 1.52
CA LYS A 136 7.04 15.06 1.79
C LYS A 136 7.97 14.01 1.17
N LYS A 137 7.74 12.73 1.43
CA LYS A 137 8.53 11.62 0.88
C LYS A 137 8.45 11.56 -0.64
N SER A 138 7.24 11.67 -1.22
CA SER A 138 7.07 11.64 -2.68
C SER A 138 7.81 12.78 -3.38
N THR A 139 7.84 13.98 -2.79
CA THR A 139 8.58 15.12 -3.34
C THR A 139 10.09 14.86 -3.32
N HIS A 140 10.63 14.28 -2.25
CA HIS A 140 12.04 13.90 -2.16
C HIS A 140 12.40 12.83 -3.20
N ILE A 141 11.59 11.79 -3.34
CA ILE A 141 11.79 10.73 -4.33
C ILE A 141 11.81 11.31 -5.74
N ILE A 142 10.82 12.15 -6.09
CA ILE A 142 10.76 12.79 -7.42
C ILE A 142 12.01 13.64 -7.67
N LYS A 143 12.44 14.41 -6.68
CA LYS A 143 13.64 15.25 -6.79
C LYS A 143 14.88 14.40 -7.06
N HIS A 144 15.07 13.29 -6.35
CA HIS A 144 16.22 12.41 -6.57
C HIS A 144 16.17 11.70 -7.91
N ILE A 145 15.02 11.17 -8.32
CA ILE A 145 14.87 10.58 -9.66
C ILE A 145 15.22 11.61 -10.73
N TYR A 146 14.77 12.85 -10.57
CA TYR A 146 15.04 13.93 -11.49
C TYR A 146 16.54 14.28 -11.54
N GLN A 147 17.21 14.35 -10.38
CA GLN A 147 18.65 14.61 -10.30
C GLN A 147 19.43 13.49 -10.98
N THR A 148 19.19 12.23 -10.64
CA THR A 148 19.88 11.09 -11.23
C THR A 148 19.65 11.02 -12.75
N ALA A 149 18.43 11.26 -13.21
CA ALA A 149 18.11 11.29 -14.63
C ALA A 149 18.92 12.40 -15.36
N ARG A 150 19.09 13.56 -14.72
CA ARG A 150 19.90 14.67 -15.26
C ARG A 150 21.38 14.32 -15.31
N GLU A 151 21.92 13.71 -14.27
CA GLU A 151 23.32 13.24 -14.21
C GLU A 151 23.61 12.17 -15.28
N LYS A 152 22.61 11.35 -15.60
CA LYS A 152 22.68 10.34 -16.67
C LYS A 152 22.39 10.90 -18.07
N ASN A 153 22.21 12.21 -18.21
CA ASN A 153 21.86 12.88 -19.47
C ASN A 153 20.61 12.34 -20.15
N LEU A 154 19.64 11.84 -19.36
CA LEU A 154 18.36 11.37 -19.89
C LEU A 154 17.53 12.56 -20.38
N LYS A 155 16.76 12.35 -21.44
CA LYS A 155 15.78 13.35 -21.88
C LYS A 155 14.70 13.51 -20.82
N ILE A 156 14.49 14.74 -20.34
CA ILE A 156 13.49 15.04 -19.33
C ILE A 156 12.43 15.95 -19.93
N GLU A 157 11.20 15.45 -20.01
CA GLU A 157 10.06 16.21 -20.48
C GLU A 157 9.18 16.62 -19.30
N LYS A 158 8.86 17.92 -19.19
CA LYS A 158 7.93 18.46 -18.21
C LYS A 158 6.59 18.70 -18.88
N VAL A 159 5.55 18.02 -18.40
CA VAL A 159 4.20 18.17 -18.93
C VAL A 159 3.24 18.66 -17.82
N LYS A 160 2.19 19.39 -18.20
CA LYS A 160 1.19 19.83 -17.23
C LYS A 160 0.44 18.62 -16.66
N ARG A 161 0.12 17.63 -17.48
CA ARG A 161 -0.63 16.42 -17.09
C ARG A 161 -0.24 15.25 -17.99
N LEU A 162 -0.17 14.04 -17.44
CA LEU A 162 -0.04 12.82 -18.24
C LEU A 162 -1.39 12.53 -18.91
N GLU A 163 -1.41 12.47 -20.23
CA GLU A 163 -2.56 12.00 -20.97
C GLU A 163 -2.72 10.48 -20.76
N LYS A 164 -3.95 10.06 -20.54
CA LYS A 164 -4.30 8.65 -20.58
C LYS A 164 -4.44 8.27 -22.06
N LYS A 165 -3.46 7.59 -22.61
CA LYS A 165 -3.66 6.78 -23.81
C LYS A 165 -4.09 5.39 -23.41
#